data_99e352c7265cc557960bd666b395a407
#
_entry.id   99e352c7265cc557960bd666b395a407
#
_cell.length_a   1.000
_cell.length_b   1.000
_cell.length_c   1.000
_cell.angle_alpha   90.00
_cell.angle_beta   90.00
_cell.angle_gamma   90.00
#
_symmetry.space_group_name_H-M   'P 1'
#
loop_
_entity.id
_entity.type
_entity.pdbx_description
1 polymer ?
#
loop_
_entity_poly.entity_id
_entity_poly.type
_entity_poly.pdbx_seq_one_letter_code
_entity_poly.pdbx_strand_id
1 'polypeptide(L)'
;GGRMSPKTSYAYDGKAKTPVVTVMDDDYLLQENEDYTITYSDNIKVGTATVMITGIGRYTGTVSASFTIQQVKKNNVIKVSNITKTVSAKEQKVKIQATVNDKAKLTYSSNNKSVKVNSSGEITIAKNFTGTAVITITAAETARYKKTSCQITVTVRPTGTSLSGVTNTGSGKANVAWTRNKSVTGYRIQYSTDSKFKKNATTVNISKNQTTKTTLSKLKEGNTYYVRIATYKNAGSKIYSSWSKAKKVTIRPTGTSLSGVTNAGNGKVKVTWLRNKSATGYRIQYSTDSKFKKNVTTVNISKNQTTKVTLSKLKKGKTYYVRIATYKNVRNKVYSSWSKVKKITIKK
;
A
#
# COMPACT_ATOMS: atom_id res chain seq x y z
N GLY A 1 72.63 -24.26 5.64
CA GLY A 1 71.31 -24.79 5.32
C GLY A 1 70.31 -23.65 5.14
N GLY A 2 69.83 -23.40 3.91
CA GLY A 2 68.93 -22.32 3.62
C GLY A 2 67.61 -22.39 4.38
N ARG A 3 67.21 -21.33 5.07
CA ARG A 3 65.94 -21.20 5.75
C ARG A 3 65.01 -20.41 4.88
N MET A 4 63.83 -20.97 4.58
CA MET A 4 62.82 -20.36 3.73
C MET A 4 61.53 -20.23 4.55
N SER A 5 60.94 -19.04 4.50
CA SER A 5 59.70 -18.76 5.24
C SER A 5 58.69 -17.99 4.38
N PRO A 6 58.09 -18.62 3.36
CA PRO A 6 57.07 -18.00 2.59
C PRO A 6 55.77 -17.86 3.37
N LYS A 7 54.93 -16.89 3.01
CA LYS A 7 53.54 -16.84 3.48
C LYS A 7 52.85 -18.15 3.09
N THR A 8 52.19 -18.80 4.00
CA THR A 8 51.66 -20.16 3.84
C THR A 8 50.34 -20.26 3.08
N SER A 9 49.62 -19.16 2.91
CA SER A 9 48.30 -19.16 2.23
C SER A 9 48.04 -17.86 1.48
N TYR A 10 47.44 -17.95 0.29
CA TYR A 10 47.05 -16.86 -0.58
C TYR A 10 45.62 -17.04 -1.06
N ALA A 11 44.91 -15.91 -1.27
CA ALA A 11 43.60 -15.92 -1.91
C ALA A 11 43.76 -16.13 -3.44
N TYR A 12 42.92 -16.97 -4.02
CA TYR A 12 42.82 -17.13 -5.45
C TYR A 12 42.22 -15.88 -6.10
N ASP A 13 42.91 -15.33 -7.10
CA ASP A 13 42.46 -14.17 -7.90
C ASP A 13 42.71 -14.36 -9.41
N GLY A 14 43.09 -15.60 -9.83
CA GLY A 14 43.45 -15.94 -11.21
C GLY A 14 44.84 -15.51 -11.65
N LYS A 15 45.63 -14.90 -10.77
CA LYS A 15 47.00 -14.46 -11.03
C LYS A 15 48.01 -15.37 -10.35
N ALA A 16 49.21 -15.46 -10.94
CA ALA A 16 50.33 -16.21 -10.34
C ALA A 16 50.70 -15.63 -8.98
N LYS A 17 50.91 -16.50 -8.02
CA LYS A 17 51.43 -16.17 -6.69
C LYS A 17 52.93 -16.45 -6.65
N THR A 18 53.68 -15.41 -6.37
CA THR A 18 55.15 -15.45 -6.29
C THR A 18 55.58 -14.88 -4.96
N PRO A 19 55.40 -15.65 -3.87
CA PRO A 19 55.84 -15.21 -2.53
C PRO A 19 57.31 -14.84 -2.52
N VAL A 20 57.62 -13.75 -1.85
CA VAL A 20 59.01 -13.38 -1.58
C VAL A 20 59.60 -14.41 -0.60
N VAL A 21 60.74 -14.92 -0.94
CA VAL A 21 61.50 -15.85 -0.10
C VAL A 21 62.84 -15.23 0.29
N THR A 22 63.23 -15.51 1.52
CA THR A 22 64.56 -15.13 2.04
C THR A 22 65.36 -16.39 2.17
N VAL A 23 66.54 -16.41 1.54
CA VAL A 23 67.45 -17.56 1.60
C VAL A 23 68.72 -17.12 2.35
N MET A 24 69.05 -17.91 3.38
CA MET A 24 70.19 -17.64 4.26
C MET A 24 71.14 -18.84 4.22
N ASP A 25 72.41 -18.56 4.25
CA ASP A 25 73.47 -19.54 4.57
C ASP A 25 74.10 -19.09 5.89
N ASP A 26 73.71 -19.77 6.99
CA ASP A 26 73.92 -19.31 8.36
C ASP A 26 73.44 -17.86 8.55
N ASP A 27 74.31 -16.91 8.83
CA ASP A 27 73.96 -15.50 9.00
C ASP A 27 74.12 -14.67 7.70
N TYR A 28 74.47 -15.32 6.58
CA TYR A 28 74.67 -14.64 5.31
C TYR A 28 73.43 -14.66 4.42
N LEU A 29 72.93 -13.48 4.03
CA LEU A 29 71.80 -13.33 3.12
C LEU A 29 72.24 -13.58 1.66
N LEU A 30 71.72 -14.62 1.05
CA LEU A 30 71.96 -14.96 -0.34
C LEU A 30 71.19 -14.06 -1.30
N GLN A 31 71.78 -13.82 -2.46
CA GLN A 31 71.20 -12.94 -3.50
C GLN A 31 70.61 -13.76 -4.64
N GLU A 32 69.36 -13.42 -5.03
CA GLU A 32 68.71 -14.02 -6.19
C GLU A 32 69.46 -13.65 -7.49
N ASN A 33 69.58 -14.63 -8.40
CA ASN A 33 70.34 -14.57 -9.64
C ASN A 33 71.85 -14.48 -9.50
N GLU A 34 72.42 -14.41 -8.28
CA GLU A 34 73.86 -14.50 -8.02
C GLU A 34 74.22 -15.79 -7.31
N ASP A 35 73.45 -16.10 -6.27
CA ASP A 35 73.66 -17.27 -5.42
C ASP A 35 72.62 -18.40 -5.65
N TYR A 36 71.43 -18.02 -6.09
CA TYR A 36 70.33 -18.96 -6.34
C TYR A 36 69.34 -18.42 -7.39
N THR A 37 68.50 -19.32 -7.95
CA THR A 37 67.32 -19.00 -8.77
C THR A 37 66.06 -19.52 -8.10
N ILE A 38 64.93 -18.87 -8.41
CA ILE A 38 63.60 -19.26 -7.89
C ILE A 38 62.72 -19.72 -9.05
N THR A 39 61.99 -20.81 -8.86
CA THR A 39 60.94 -21.30 -9.72
C THR A 39 59.67 -21.58 -8.93
N TYR A 40 58.52 -21.34 -9.57
CA TYR A 40 57.23 -21.62 -8.97
C TYR A 40 56.47 -22.60 -9.89
N SER A 41 55.77 -23.55 -9.24
CA SER A 41 54.87 -24.47 -9.94
C SER A 41 53.49 -24.50 -9.27
N ASP A 42 52.43 -24.74 -10.07
CA ASP A 42 51.04 -24.78 -9.64
C ASP A 42 50.56 -23.53 -8.90
N ASN A 43 51.23 -22.39 -9.16
CA ASN A 43 51.09 -21.16 -8.40
C ASN A 43 49.98 -20.21 -8.91
N ILE A 44 49.04 -20.70 -9.75
CA ILE A 44 47.90 -19.92 -10.28
C ILE A 44 46.56 -20.49 -9.79
N LYS A 45 46.40 -21.79 -9.83
CA LYS A 45 45.13 -22.44 -9.50
C LYS A 45 44.95 -22.69 -8.01
N VAL A 46 43.70 -22.84 -7.56
CA VAL A 46 43.40 -23.30 -6.19
C VAL A 46 44.06 -24.67 -5.95
N GLY A 47 44.77 -24.77 -4.86
CA GLY A 47 45.50 -25.99 -4.48
C GLY A 47 46.83 -25.69 -3.78
N THR A 48 47.71 -26.68 -3.76
CA THR A 48 49.05 -26.53 -3.24
C THR A 48 50.03 -26.14 -4.33
N ALA A 49 50.69 -25.04 -4.15
CA ALA A 49 51.76 -24.53 -5.02
C ALA A 49 53.14 -24.80 -4.38
N THR A 50 54.12 -24.89 -5.20
CA THR A 50 55.52 -25.10 -4.77
C THR A 50 56.42 -23.96 -5.22
N VAL A 51 57.24 -23.50 -4.33
CA VAL A 51 58.40 -22.67 -4.65
C VAL A 51 59.66 -23.49 -4.52
N MET A 52 60.50 -23.48 -5.53
CA MET A 52 61.77 -24.21 -5.54
C MET A 52 62.95 -23.24 -5.75
N ILE A 53 63.92 -23.38 -4.94
CA ILE A 53 65.19 -22.63 -4.94
C ILE A 53 66.31 -23.55 -5.36
N THR A 54 67.05 -23.12 -6.38
CA THR A 54 68.20 -23.87 -6.89
C THR A 54 69.46 -23.03 -6.74
N GLY A 55 70.42 -23.54 -6.03
CA GLY A 55 71.73 -22.90 -5.87
C GLY A 55 72.50 -22.78 -7.18
N ILE A 56 73.17 -21.64 -7.38
CA ILE A 56 74.04 -21.38 -8.53
C ILE A 56 75.39 -20.83 -8.04
N GLY A 57 76.37 -20.83 -8.93
CA GLY A 57 77.70 -20.35 -8.61
C GLY A 57 78.41 -21.28 -7.62
N ARG A 58 78.71 -20.78 -6.42
CA ARG A 58 79.33 -21.54 -5.33
C ARG A 58 78.33 -22.37 -4.48
N TYR A 59 77.02 -22.15 -4.72
CA TYR A 59 75.97 -22.90 -4.06
C TYR A 59 75.40 -23.97 -4.98
N THR A 60 75.07 -25.11 -4.44
CA THR A 60 74.52 -26.26 -5.18
C THR A 60 73.33 -26.85 -4.44
N GLY A 61 72.52 -27.63 -5.14
CA GLY A 61 71.35 -28.29 -4.61
C GLY A 61 70.06 -27.51 -4.74
N THR A 62 68.97 -28.14 -4.29
CA THR A 62 67.63 -27.56 -4.34
C THR A 62 66.94 -27.62 -3.00
N VAL A 63 66.15 -26.60 -2.69
CA VAL A 63 65.25 -26.56 -1.52
C VAL A 63 63.86 -26.15 -2.00
N SER A 64 62.84 -26.80 -1.50
CA SER A 64 61.46 -26.47 -1.85
C SER A 64 60.59 -26.22 -0.62
N ALA A 65 59.59 -25.39 -0.75
CA ALA A 65 58.49 -25.21 0.19
C ALA A 65 57.15 -25.11 -0.55
N SER A 66 56.12 -25.46 0.13
CA SER A 66 54.76 -25.37 -0.40
C SER A 66 53.99 -24.23 0.26
N PHE A 67 53.06 -23.68 -0.49
CA PHE A 67 52.07 -22.77 0.00
C PHE A 67 50.71 -23.08 -0.65
N THR A 68 49.61 -22.63 -0.03
CA THR A 68 48.28 -22.93 -0.52
C THR A 68 47.65 -21.74 -1.18
N ILE A 69 46.90 -21.95 -2.26
CA ILE A 69 46.02 -20.96 -2.90
C ILE A 69 44.60 -21.42 -2.60
N GLN A 70 43.84 -20.57 -1.92
CA GLN A 70 42.53 -20.92 -1.43
C GLN A 70 41.44 -20.06 -2.12
N GLN A 71 40.33 -20.69 -2.45
CA GLN A 71 39.16 -19.96 -2.93
C GLN A 71 38.57 -19.14 -1.78
N VAL A 72 38.57 -17.81 -1.91
CA VAL A 72 37.86 -16.93 -0.98
C VAL A 72 36.39 -16.90 -1.40
N LYS A 73 35.53 -17.46 -0.55
CA LYS A 73 34.11 -17.51 -0.81
C LYS A 73 33.46 -16.14 -0.60
N LYS A 74 32.64 -15.73 -1.56
CA LYS A 74 31.83 -14.51 -1.53
C LYS A 74 30.54 -14.76 -0.72
N ASN A 75 29.92 -13.69 -0.24
CA ASN A 75 28.57 -13.79 0.32
C ASN A 75 27.58 -14.08 -0.81
N ASN A 76 26.70 -15.05 -0.59
CA ASN A 76 25.61 -15.36 -1.52
C ASN A 76 24.39 -14.51 -1.21
N VAL A 77 23.50 -14.31 -2.18
CA VAL A 77 22.24 -13.59 -2.04
C VAL A 77 21.14 -14.42 -2.67
N ILE A 78 20.08 -14.67 -1.90
CA ILE A 78 18.85 -15.29 -2.38
C ILE A 78 17.88 -14.15 -2.76
N LYS A 79 17.53 -14.03 -4.03
CA LYS A 79 16.52 -13.08 -4.51
C LYS A 79 15.17 -13.77 -4.56
N VAL A 80 14.24 -13.29 -3.76
CA VAL A 80 12.89 -13.86 -3.61
C VAL A 80 11.95 -12.79 -3.05
N SER A 81 10.65 -12.92 -3.28
CA SER A 81 9.63 -11.98 -2.80
C SER A 81 8.65 -12.68 -1.85
N ASN A 82 8.03 -11.89 -0.97
CA ASN A 82 6.90 -12.33 -0.18
C ASN A 82 5.73 -12.76 -1.07
N ILE A 83 4.89 -13.65 -0.55
CA ILE A 83 3.75 -14.22 -1.27
C ILE A 83 2.46 -13.79 -0.57
N THR A 84 1.49 -13.32 -1.33
CA THR A 84 0.16 -12.98 -0.83
C THR A 84 -0.89 -13.77 -1.63
N LYS A 85 -1.79 -14.43 -0.90
CA LYS A 85 -2.94 -15.17 -1.44
C LYS A 85 -4.22 -14.75 -0.71
N THR A 86 -5.35 -15.03 -1.32
CA THR A 86 -6.66 -14.93 -0.67
C THR A 86 -7.09 -16.32 -0.22
N VAL A 87 -7.75 -16.42 0.92
CA VAL A 87 -8.29 -17.68 1.45
C VAL A 87 -9.16 -18.37 0.39
N SER A 88 -9.07 -19.68 0.34
CA SER A 88 -9.85 -20.52 -0.58
C SER A 88 -10.50 -21.68 0.18
N ALA A 89 -11.68 -22.11 -0.27
CA ALA A 89 -12.33 -23.32 0.21
C ALA A 89 -11.61 -24.61 -0.24
N LYS A 90 -10.66 -24.48 -1.19
CA LYS A 90 -9.81 -25.56 -1.67
C LYS A 90 -8.37 -25.29 -1.26
N GLU A 91 -7.58 -26.36 -1.17
CA GLU A 91 -6.13 -26.27 -1.02
C GLU A 91 -5.52 -25.48 -2.18
N GLN A 92 -4.53 -24.65 -1.91
CA GLN A 92 -3.83 -23.85 -2.91
C GLN A 92 -2.36 -24.27 -2.98
N LYS A 93 -1.81 -24.29 -4.16
CA LYS A 93 -0.40 -24.52 -4.41
C LYS A 93 0.24 -23.30 -5.04
N VAL A 94 1.45 -22.97 -4.62
CA VAL A 94 2.24 -21.87 -5.19
C VAL A 94 3.73 -22.20 -5.15
N LYS A 95 4.42 -21.97 -6.26
CA LYS A 95 5.86 -22.19 -6.38
C LYS A 95 6.63 -20.96 -5.91
N ILE A 96 7.60 -21.15 -5.04
CA ILE A 96 8.56 -20.08 -4.68
C ILE A 96 9.45 -19.79 -5.88
N GLN A 97 9.49 -18.53 -6.28
CA GLN A 97 10.38 -18.05 -7.34
C GLN A 97 11.62 -17.43 -6.66
N ALA A 98 12.66 -18.24 -6.48
CA ALA A 98 13.90 -17.81 -5.89
C ALA A 98 15.06 -17.99 -6.87
N THR A 99 15.98 -17.04 -6.90
CA THR A 99 17.24 -17.14 -7.63
C THR A 99 18.43 -16.95 -6.68
N VAL A 100 19.52 -17.64 -6.96
CA VAL A 100 20.73 -17.64 -6.13
C VAL A 100 21.96 -17.83 -7.02
N ASN A 101 23.12 -17.32 -6.60
CA ASN A 101 24.35 -17.50 -7.34
C ASN A 101 24.82 -18.97 -7.34
N ASP A 102 25.56 -19.36 -8.39
CA ASP A 102 26.09 -20.72 -8.59
C ASP A 102 25.04 -21.83 -8.63
N LYS A 103 23.77 -21.50 -8.86
CA LYS A 103 22.69 -22.48 -8.76
C LYS A 103 22.77 -23.33 -7.47
N ALA A 104 23.16 -22.69 -6.36
CA ALA A 104 23.28 -23.34 -5.07
C ALA A 104 21.99 -24.07 -4.71
N LYS A 105 22.10 -25.28 -4.16
CA LYS A 105 20.95 -26.07 -3.73
C LYS A 105 20.17 -25.31 -2.67
N LEU A 106 18.86 -25.11 -2.92
CA LEU A 106 17.94 -24.48 -1.97
C LEU A 106 17.22 -25.53 -1.14
N THR A 107 17.07 -25.24 0.14
CA THR A 107 16.21 -25.97 1.08
C THR A 107 15.21 -25.03 1.70
N TYR A 108 14.07 -25.56 2.12
CA TYR A 108 12.94 -24.77 2.58
C TYR A 108 12.37 -25.33 3.87
N SER A 109 11.91 -24.46 4.75
CA SER A 109 11.15 -24.84 5.93
C SER A 109 10.06 -23.80 6.22
N SER A 110 8.95 -24.25 6.79
CA SER A 110 7.84 -23.40 7.19
C SER A 110 7.64 -23.46 8.70
N ASN A 111 7.28 -22.34 9.30
CA ASN A 111 6.91 -22.25 10.71
C ASN A 111 5.42 -22.51 10.97
N ASN A 112 4.62 -22.85 9.95
CA ASN A 112 3.17 -22.98 10.06
C ASN A 112 2.68 -24.30 9.43
N LYS A 113 1.94 -25.09 10.21
CA LYS A 113 1.38 -26.39 9.77
C LYS A 113 0.37 -26.29 8.63
N SER A 114 -0.33 -25.15 8.52
CA SER A 114 -1.32 -24.88 7.47
C SER A 114 -0.68 -24.34 6.18
N VAL A 115 0.60 -24.01 6.18
CA VAL A 115 1.36 -23.54 5.04
C VAL A 115 2.64 -24.38 4.95
N LYS A 116 2.56 -25.49 4.25
CA LYS A 116 3.68 -26.43 4.11
C LYS A 116 4.51 -26.08 2.86
N VAL A 117 5.78 -26.42 2.88
CA VAL A 117 6.67 -26.30 1.72
C VAL A 117 7.43 -27.61 1.52
N ASN A 118 7.53 -28.06 0.28
CA ASN A 118 8.28 -29.26 -0.07
C ASN A 118 9.73 -28.92 -0.49
N SER A 119 10.54 -29.97 -0.73
CA SER A 119 11.96 -29.84 -1.10
C SER A 119 12.17 -29.11 -2.44
N SER A 120 11.16 -29.04 -3.29
CA SER A 120 11.21 -28.33 -4.57
C SER A 120 10.80 -26.85 -4.45
N GLY A 121 10.41 -26.39 -3.26
CA GLY A 121 9.93 -25.02 -3.03
C GLY A 121 8.47 -24.79 -3.47
N GLU A 122 7.66 -25.84 -3.57
CA GLU A 122 6.22 -25.72 -3.74
C GLU A 122 5.56 -25.61 -2.37
N ILE A 123 4.80 -24.53 -2.19
CA ILE A 123 4.00 -24.26 -1.00
C ILE A 123 2.60 -24.84 -1.20
N THR A 124 2.11 -25.52 -0.17
CA THR A 124 0.73 -26.00 -0.06
C THR A 124 0.04 -25.25 1.09
N ILE A 125 -0.99 -24.46 0.77
CA ILE A 125 -1.80 -23.71 1.72
C ILE A 125 -3.08 -24.50 1.99
N ALA A 126 -3.37 -24.80 3.25
CA ALA A 126 -4.57 -25.53 3.63
C ALA A 126 -5.85 -24.76 3.27
N LYS A 127 -6.92 -25.50 2.94
CA LYS A 127 -8.27 -24.93 2.74
C LYS A 127 -8.70 -24.09 3.95
N ASN A 128 -9.41 -23.00 3.71
CA ASN A 128 -9.96 -22.10 4.72
C ASN A 128 -8.94 -21.48 5.69
N PHE A 129 -7.64 -21.57 5.38
CA PHE A 129 -6.60 -20.92 6.18
C PHE A 129 -6.55 -19.42 5.90
N THR A 130 -6.49 -18.63 6.94
CA THR A 130 -6.20 -17.17 6.91
C THR A 130 -5.15 -16.89 7.97
N GLY A 131 -4.11 -16.17 7.61
CA GLY A 131 -3.01 -15.87 8.52
C GLY A 131 -1.71 -15.64 7.79
N THR A 132 -0.61 -15.75 8.53
CA THR A 132 0.75 -15.62 8.00
C THR A 132 1.57 -16.86 8.31
N ALA A 133 2.53 -17.14 7.43
CA ALA A 133 3.58 -18.11 7.66
C ALA A 133 4.93 -17.52 7.24
N VAL A 134 5.98 -17.90 7.93
CA VAL A 134 7.36 -17.57 7.55
C VAL A 134 7.99 -18.80 6.92
N ILE A 135 8.49 -18.66 5.71
CA ILE A 135 9.28 -19.66 5.01
C ILE A 135 10.74 -19.25 5.08
N THR A 136 11.56 -20.11 5.66
CA THR A 136 13.01 -19.96 5.64
C THR A 136 13.59 -20.68 4.44
N ILE A 137 14.39 -19.99 3.65
CA ILE A 137 15.06 -20.50 2.46
C ILE A 137 16.55 -20.47 2.73
N THR A 138 17.22 -21.60 2.57
CA THR A 138 18.66 -21.73 2.79
C THR A 138 19.34 -22.20 1.51
N ALA A 139 20.33 -21.44 1.06
CA ALA A 139 21.21 -21.81 -0.04
C ALA A 139 22.45 -22.49 0.52
N ALA A 140 22.74 -23.69 0.03
CA ALA A 140 23.92 -24.43 0.39
C ALA A 140 25.20 -23.68 -0.02
N GLU A 141 26.30 -23.94 0.67
CA GLU A 141 27.61 -23.48 0.28
C GLU A 141 28.03 -24.05 -1.08
N THR A 142 28.72 -23.26 -1.88
CA THR A 142 29.31 -23.69 -3.16
C THR A 142 30.84 -23.46 -3.13
N ALA A 143 31.51 -23.78 -4.20
CA ALA A 143 32.96 -23.51 -4.33
C ALA A 143 33.25 -22.00 -4.17
N ARG A 144 32.40 -21.11 -4.69
CA ARG A 144 32.63 -19.66 -4.74
C ARG A 144 31.84 -18.85 -3.74
N TYR A 145 30.78 -19.42 -3.12
CA TYR A 145 29.85 -18.71 -2.25
C TYR A 145 29.63 -19.41 -0.92
N LYS A 146 29.50 -18.61 0.12
CA LYS A 146 29.15 -19.08 1.47
C LYS A 146 27.68 -19.51 1.54
N LYS A 147 27.36 -20.42 2.44
CA LYS A 147 25.99 -20.74 2.85
C LYS A 147 25.28 -19.46 3.28
N THR A 148 24.02 -19.28 2.87
CA THR A 148 23.21 -18.14 3.28
C THR A 148 21.75 -18.55 3.48
N SER A 149 20.99 -17.75 4.22
CA SER A 149 19.56 -17.96 4.44
C SER A 149 18.82 -16.62 4.36
N CYS A 150 17.58 -16.68 3.94
CA CYS A 150 16.63 -15.56 4.01
C CYS A 150 15.26 -16.08 4.43
N GLN A 151 14.35 -15.15 4.75
CA GLN A 151 12.98 -15.46 5.09
C GLN A 151 12.03 -14.68 4.18
N ILE A 152 10.92 -15.33 3.82
CA ILE A 152 9.78 -14.67 3.19
C ILE A 152 8.54 -14.90 4.04
N THR A 153 7.60 -13.96 3.94
CA THR A 153 6.28 -14.09 4.55
C THR A 153 5.26 -14.50 3.49
N VAL A 154 4.51 -15.55 3.81
CA VAL A 154 3.31 -15.93 3.07
C VAL A 154 2.11 -15.39 3.85
N THR A 155 1.37 -14.46 3.24
CA THR A 155 0.16 -13.88 3.83
C THR A 155 -1.07 -14.40 3.10
N VAL A 156 -1.97 -15.05 3.82
CA VAL A 156 -3.27 -15.48 3.28
C VAL A 156 -4.35 -14.59 3.86
N ARG A 157 -4.90 -13.74 3.01
CA ARG A 157 -5.90 -12.73 3.38
C ARG A 157 -7.30 -13.31 3.42
N PRO A 158 -8.20 -12.79 4.28
CA PRO A 158 -9.61 -13.12 4.21
C PRO A 158 -10.22 -12.63 2.88
N THR A 159 -11.36 -13.19 2.50
CA THR A 159 -12.17 -12.62 1.42
C THR A 159 -12.69 -11.25 1.81
N GLY A 160 -12.75 -10.35 0.86
CA GLY A 160 -13.29 -8.99 1.05
C GLY A 160 -14.82 -8.96 1.11
N THR A 161 -15.35 -7.75 1.07
CA THR A 161 -16.76 -7.46 0.89
C THR A 161 -16.91 -6.23 0.01
N SER A 162 -18.14 -5.86 -0.32
CA SER A 162 -18.46 -4.70 -1.14
C SER A 162 -19.44 -3.77 -0.43
N LEU A 163 -19.32 -2.48 -0.70
CA LEU A 163 -20.29 -1.49 -0.26
C LEU A 163 -21.60 -1.67 -1.05
N SER A 164 -22.72 -1.88 -0.36
CA SER A 164 -24.04 -1.87 -0.97
C SER A 164 -24.55 -0.46 -1.20
N GLY A 165 -24.25 0.49 -0.32
CA GLY A 165 -24.63 1.88 -0.46
C GLY A 165 -23.80 2.84 0.37
N VAL A 166 -23.68 4.09 -0.16
CA VAL A 166 -23.18 5.24 0.59
C VAL A 166 -24.12 6.39 0.28
N THR A 167 -24.87 6.88 1.27
CA THR A 167 -25.93 7.85 1.10
C THR A 167 -25.79 9.03 2.06
N ASN A 168 -25.95 10.24 1.53
CA ASN A 168 -25.99 11.45 2.35
C ASN A 168 -27.31 11.49 3.14
N THR A 169 -27.22 11.72 4.46
CA THR A 169 -28.38 11.81 5.36
C THR A 169 -28.62 13.21 5.92
N GLY A 170 -27.85 14.19 5.47
CA GLY A 170 -27.91 15.59 5.93
C GLY A 170 -27.03 15.86 7.14
N SER A 171 -26.88 17.16 7.47
CA SER A 171 -26.11 17.64 8.64
C SER A 171 -24.69 17.05 8.74
N GLY A 172 -23.98 16.97 7.60
CA GLY A 172 -22.63 16.45 7.57
C GLY A 172 -22.50 14.96 7.88
N LYS A 173 -23.54 14.17 7.55
CA LYS A 173 -23.57 12.73 7.80
C LYS A 173 -23.80 11.93 6.51
N ALA A 174 -23.26 10.72 6.48
CA ALA A 174 -23.51 9.74 5.42
C ALA A 174 -23.64 8.34 6.01
N ASN A 175 -24.65 7.61 5.57
CA ASN A 175 -24.80 6.19 5.90
C ASN A 175 -23.99 5.36 4.92
N VAL A 176 -23.26 4.39 5.47
CA VAL A 176 -22.48 3.41 4.73
C VAL A 176 -23.05 2.03 5.05
N ALA A 177 -23.37 1.26 4.02
CA ALA A 177 -23.88 -0.10 4.14
C ALA A 177 -23.05 -1.05 3.27
N TRP A 178 -22.94 -2.30 3.69
CA TRP A 178 -22.17 -3.33 2.99
C TRP A 178 -22.75 -4.73 3.16
N THR A 179 -22.29 -5.63 2.30
CA THR A 179 -22.68 -7.04 2.37
C THR A 179 -21.92 -7.72 3.51
N ARG A 180 -22.64 -8.46 4.34
CA ARG A 180 -22.05 -9.23 5.44
C ARG A 180 -21.11 -10.32 4.91
N ASN A 181 -19.91 -10.42 5.50
CA ASN A 181 -19.04 -11.57 5.34
C ASN A 181 -19.02 -12.38 6.65
N LYS A 182 -19.59 -13.58 6.65
CA LYS A 182 -19.75 -14.42 7.86
C LYS A 182 -18.43 -15.03 8.34
N SER A 183 -17.40 -15.12 7.47
CA SER A 183 -16.15 -15.81 7.77
C SER A 183 -15.06 -14.91 8.36
N VAL A 184 -15.32 -13.60 8.49
CA VAL A 184 -14.36 -12.62 9.00
C VAL A 184 -14.67 -12.21 10.44
N THR A 185 -13.73 -11.56 11.10
CA THR A 185 -13.93 -11.01 12.46
C THR A 185 -14.67 -9.68 12.42
N GLY A 186 -14.33 -8.83 11.47
CA GLY A 186 -14.93 -7.51 11.35
C GLY A 186 -14.48 -6.77 10.08
N TYR A 187 -14.65 -5.45 10.09
CA TYR A 187 -14.43 -4.60 8.94
C TYR A 187 -13.63 -3.34 9.33
N ARG A 188 -12.99 -2.75 8.33
CA ARG A 188 -12.53 -1.36 8.42
C ARG A 188 -13.04 -0.60 7.21
N ILE A 189 -13.57 0.58 7.47
CA ILE A 189 -14.04 1.51 6.45
C ILE A 189 -13.05 2.65 6.39
N GLN A 190 -12.70 3.06 5.20
CA GLN A 190 -11.84 4.22 4.99
C GLN A 190 -12.56 5.22 4.10
N TYR A 191 -12.50 6.50 4.46
CA TYR A 191 -13.08 7.57 3.66
C TYR A 191 -12.13 8.75 3.54
N SER A 192 -12.20 9.45 2.41
CA SER A 192 -11.31 10.56 2.08
C SER A 192 -11.93 11.44 1.01
N THR A 193 -11.55 12.70 0.96
CA THR A 193 -11.81 13.58 -0.20
C THR A 193 -10.85 13.31 -1.36
N ASP A 194 -9.78 12.57 -1.14
CA ASP A 194 -8.86 12.09 -2.16
C ASP A 194 -9.28 10.71 -2.68
N SER A 195 -9.59 10.60 -3.98
CA SER A 195 -9.99 9.35 -4.61
C SER A 195 -8.95 8.23 -4.55
N LYS A 196 -7.67 8.59 -4.35
CA LYS A 196 -6.57 7.65 -4.19
C LYS A 196 -6.28 7.30 -2.73
N PHE A 197 -6.98 7.91 -1.78
CA PHE A 197 -6.81 7.71 -0.33
C PHE A 197 -5.39 7.96 0.19
N LYS A 198 -4.61 8.78 -0.50
CA LYS A 198 -3.24 9.14 -0.08
C LYS A 198 -3.21 10.28 0.93
N LYS A 199 -4.23 11.12 0.92
CA LYS A 199 -4.35 12.31 1.78
C LYS A 199 -5.68 12.28 2.52
N ASN A 200 -5.67 12.81 3.77
CA ASN A 200 -6.88 13.01 4.59
C ASN A 200 -7.78 11.77 4.72
N ALA A 201 -7.18 10.57 4.70
CA ALA A 201 -7.93 9.34 4.86
C ALA A 201 -8.22 9.07 6.34
N THR A 202 -9.49 8.88 6.66
CA THR A 202 -9.96 8.49 7.99
C THR A 202 -10.43 7.05 7.97
N THR A 203 -10.08 6.29 9.01
CA THR A 203 -10.43 4.86 9.12
C THR A 203 -11.39 4.65 10.29
N VAL A 204 -12.46 3.91 10.06
CA VAL A 204 -13.42 3.45 11.07
C VAL A 204 -13.34 1.95 11.16
N ASN A 205 -13.14 1.42 12.38
CA ASN A 205 -13.04 -0.01 12.63
C ASN A 205 -14.35 -0.54 13.18
N ILE A 206 -14.81 -1.67 12.65
CA ILE A 206 -16.03 -2.37 13.05
C ILE A 206 -15.63 -3.76 13.56
N SER A 207 -15.78 -4.01 14.85
CA SER A 207 -15.29 -5.22 15.50
C SER A 207 -16.18 -6.46 15.33
N LYS A 208 -17.44 -6.27 14.92
CA LYS A 208 -18.43 -7.35 14.79
C LYS A 208 -18.82 -7.57 13.34
N ASN A 209 -18.68 -8.80 12.84
CA ASN A 209 -19.03 -9.12 11.45
C ASN A 209 -20.55 -9.07 11.17
N GLN A 210 -21.39 -9.08 12.21
CA GLN A 210 -22.85 -8.92 12.08
C GLN A 210 -23.25 -7.48 11.72
N THR A 211 -22.42 -6.50 12.03
CA THR A 211 -22.65 -5.09 11.67
C THR A 211 -22.49 -4.92 10.18
N THR A 212 -23.51 -4.39 9.50
CA THR A 212 -23.53 -4.20 8.05
C THR A 212 -23.81 -2.76 7.63
N LYS A 213 -23.85 -1.84 8.59
CA LYS A 213 -24.08 -0.41 8.36
C LYS A 213 -23.40 0.42 9.45
N THR A 214 -23.01 1.63 9.09
CA THR A 214 -22.52 2.66 10.02
C THR A 214 -22.83 4.04 9.49
N THR A 215 -22.77 5.05 10.35
CA THR A 215 -22.93 6.45 9.96
C THR A 215 -21.61 7.18 10.14
N LEU A 216 -21.11 7.75 9.06
CA LEU A 216 -20.01 8.71 9.09
C LEU A 216 -20.57 10.07 9.47
N SER A 217 -19.90 10.80 10.34
CA SER A 217 -20.32 12.11 10.83
C SER A 217 -19.19 13.15 10.72
N LYS A 218 -19.53 14.42 10.98
CA LYS A 218 -18.59 15.55 10.88
C LYS A 218 -17.98 15.69 9.47
N LEU A 219 -18.71 15.26 8.45
CA LEU A 219 -18.31 15.43 7.06
C LEU A 219 -18.60 16.88 6.64
N LYS A 220 -17.69 17.46 5.88
CA LYS A 220 -17.82 18.86 5.42
C LYS A 220 -18.85 18.95 4.30
N GLU A 221 -19.88 19.77 4.50
CA GLU A 221 -20.90 20.06 3.47
C GLU A 221 -20.26 20.64 2.19
N GLY A 222 -20.77 20.22 1.04
CA GLY A 222 -20.24 20.59 -0.27
C GLY A 222 -19.10 19.73 -0.78
N ASN A 223 -18.46 18.93 0.08
CA ASN A 223 -17.39 18.02 -0.33
C ASN A 223 -17.91 16.68 -0.81
N THR A 224 -17.16 16.08 -1.74
CA THR A 224 -17.36 14.70 -2.16
C THR A 224 -16.34 13.81 -1.43
N TYR A 225 -16.83 12.76 -0.81
CA TYR A 225 -16.02 11.74 -0.15
C TYR A 225 -16.06 10.45 -0.94
N TYR A 226 -14.91 9.79 -1.00
CA TYR A 226 -14.75 8.44 -1.49
C TYR A 226 -14.69 7.51 -0.29
N VAL A 227 -15.38 6.39 -0.36
CA VAL A 227 -15.50 5.41 0.73
C VAL A 227 -15.17 4.03 0.21
N ARG A 228 -14.35 3.28 0.94
CA ARG A 228 -14.00 1.88 0.65
C ARG A 228 -14.01 1.06 1.92
N ILE A 229 -14.14 -0.25 1.78
CA ILE A 229 -14.20 -1.18 2.90
C ILE A 229 -13.24 -2.35 2.68
N ALA A 230 -12.67 -2.84 3.77
CA ALA A 230 -11.96 -4.12 3.82
C ALA A 230 -12.47 -4.93 5.01
N THR A 231 -12.37 -6.23 4.89
CA THR A 231 -12.61 -7.16 6.00
C THR A 231 -11.32 -7.41 6.76
N TYR A 232 -11.40 -7.93 7.98
CA TYR A 232 -10.25 -8.49 8.67
C TYR A 232 -10.58 -9.76 9.43
N LYS A 233 -9.58 -10.61 9.57
CA LYS A 233 -9.59 -11.80 10.42
C LYS A 233 -8.52 -11.66 11.50
N ASN A 234 -8.87 -11.97 12.75
CA ASN A 234 -7.87 -12.12 13.81
C ASN A 234 -7.23 -13.51 13.70
N ALA A 235 -5.93 -13.55 13.49
CA ALA A 235 -5.13 -14.76 13.36
C ALA A 235 -3.73 -14.52 13.97
N GLY A 236 -3.66 -14.31 15.28
CA GLY A 236 -2.50 -13.81 16.00
C GLY A 236 -2.34 -12.28 15.87
N SER A 237 -2.55 -11.76 14.67
CA SER A 237 -2.67 -10.34 14.34
C SER A 237 -3.89 -10.11 13.45
N LYS A 238 -4.23 -8.85 13.14
CA LYS A 238 -5.29 -8.53 12.17
C LYS A 238 -4.77 -8.68 10.75
N ILE A 239 -5.33 -9.64 10.02
CA ILE A 239 -5.04 -9.84 8.59
C ILE A 239 -6.20 -9.23 7.79
N TYR A 240 -5.89 -8.27 6.93
CA TYR A 240 -6.88 -7.52 6.15
C TYR A 240 -7.00 -8.04 4.73
N SER A 241 -8.24 -8.03 4.22
CA SER A 241 -8.49 -8.23 2.78
C SER A 241 -7.95 -7.05 1.96
N SER A 242 -7.96 -7.19 0.65
CA SER A 242 -7.87 -6.04 -0.25
C SER A 242 -9.05 -5.09 -0.03
N TRP A 243 -8.87 -3.82 -0.35
CA TRP A 243 -9.95 -2.84 -0.34
C TRP A 243 -10.98 -3.14 -1.43
N SER A 244 -12.24 -2.87 -1.14
CA SER A 244 -13.31 -2.86 -2.13
C SER A 244 -13.11 -1.76 -3.18
N LYS A 245 -13.88 -1.82 -4.27
CA LYS A 245 -14.10 -0.64 -5.10
C LYS A 245 -14.67 0.49 -4.24
N ALA A 246 -14.21 1.72 -4.47
CA ALA A 246 -14.71 2.89 -3.76
C ALA A 246 -16.08 3.33 -4.31
N LYS A 247 -16.95 3.77 -3.41
CA LYS A 247 -18.16 4.53 -3.74
C LYS A 247 -17.95 5.98 -3.31
N LYS A 248 -18.59 6.92 -4.01
CA LYS A 248 -18.53 8.35 -3.68
C LYS A 248 -19.86 8.85 -3.17
N VAL A 249 -19.83 9.85 -2.30
CA VAL A 249 -20.98 10.58 -1.80
C VAL A 249 -20.64 12.06 -1.69
N THR A 250 -21.49 12.92 -2.23
CA THR A 250 -21.37 14.37 -2.05
C THR A 250 -22.25 14.79 -0.89
N ILE A 251 -21.66 15.50 0.08
CA ILE A 251 -22.36 15.93 1.28
C ILE A 251 -23.15 17.18 0.98
N ARG A 252 -24.47 17.05 0.93
CA ARG A 252 -25.39 18.15 0.69
C ARG A 252 -25.42 19.06 1.91
N PRO A 253 -25.52 20.39 1.71
CA PRO A 253 -25.72 21.31 2.81
C PRO A 253 -27.10 21.06 3.47
N THR A 254 -27.19 21.44 4.72
CA THR A 254 -28.47 21.50 5.43
C THR A 254 -29.36 22.52 4.75
N GLY A 255 -30.63 22.18 4.54
CA GLY A 255 -31.61 23.08 3.93
C GLY A 255 -32.07 24.20 4.86
N THR A 256 -33.02 24.95 4.42
CA THR A 256 -33.74 25.95 5.19
C THR A 256 -35.24 25.87 4.91
N SER A 257 -36.04 26.66 5.62
CA SER A 257 -37.48 26.74 5.45
C SER A 257 -37.95 28.18 5.17
N LEU A 258 -39.01 28.30 4.37
CA LEU A 258 -39.69 29.57 4.18
C LEU A 258 -40.41 29.96 5.48
N SER A 259 -40.12 31.16 6.00
CA SER A 259 -40.83 31.73 7.14
C SER A 259 -42.09 32.47 6.71
N GLY A 260 -42.07 33.08 5.52
CA GLY A 260 -43.23 33.80 5.01
C GLY A 260 -43.26 33.93 3.50
N VAL A 261 -44.45 33.94 2.95
CA VAL A 261 -44.75 34.28 1.56
C VAL A 261 -46.00 35.16 1.58
N THR A 262 -45.87 36.46 1.38
CA THR A 262 -46.93 37.45 1.57
C THR A 262 -47.07 38.39 0.39
N ASN A 263 -48.33 38.77 0.06
CA ASN A 263 -48.57 39.80 -0.92
C ASN A 263 -47.97 41.15 -0.51
N ALA A 264 -47.29 41.82 -1.43
CA ALA A 264 -46.66 43.14 -1.24
C ALA A 264 -47.25 44.22 -2.17
N GLY A 265 -48.42 43.94 -2.79
CA GLY A 265 -49.10 44.84 -3.72
C GLY A 265 -48.52 44.82 -5.14
N ASN A 266 -49.31 45.31 -6.10
CA ASN A 266 -48.89 45.49 -7.51
C ASN A 266 -48.19 44.29 -8.16
N GLY A 267 -48.71 43.05 -7.94
CA GLY A 267 -48.11 41.84 -8.48
C GLY A 267 -46.76 41.50 -7.84
N LYS A 268 -46.52 41.94 -6.62
CA LYS A 268 -45.31 41.64 -5.84
C LYS A 268 -45.61 40.73 -4.68
N VAL A 269 -44.65 39.87 -4.35
CA VAL A 269 -44.69 38.97 -3.20
C VAL A 269 -43.38 39.06 -2.44
N LYS A 270 -43.45 39.27 -1.13
CA LYS A 270 -42.31 39.20 -0.22
C LYS A 270 -42.13 37.76 0.23
N VAL A 271 -40.94 37.21 0.02
CA VAL A 271 -40.52 35.87 0.46
C VAL A 271 -39.48 36.03 1.53
N THR A 272 -39.67 35.38 2.66
CA THR A 272 -38.72 35.37 3.80
C THR A 272 -38.40 33.94 4.21
N TRP A 273 -37.21 33.73 4.76
CA TRP A 273 -36.75 32.42 5.18
C TRP A 273 -35.79 32.48 6.37
N LEU A 274 -35.55 31.34 6.99
CA LEU A 274 -34.61 31.22 8.09
C LEU A 274 -33.16 31.22 7.55
N ARG A 275 -32.29 31.99 8.17
CA ARG A 275 -30.88 32.06 7.80
C ARG A 275 -30.18 30.71 8.07
N ASN A 276 -29.45 30.19 7.09
CA ASN A 276 -28.50 29.12 7.28
C ASN A 276 -27.07 29.68 7.25
N LYS A 277 -26.41 29.73 8.43
CA LYS A 277 -25.09 30.32 8.59
C LYS A 277 -23.98 29.52 7.88
N SER A 278 -24.17 28.21 7.67
CA SER A 278 -23.19 27.35 7.02
C SER A 278 -23.29 27.33 5.49
N ALA A 279 -24.42 27.74 4.93
CA ALA A 279 -24.62 27.83 3.49
C ALA A 279 -23.81 28.97 2.86
N THR A 280 -23.49 28.87 1.58
CA THR A 280 -22.95 29.99 0.79
C THR A 280 -24.06 30.94 0.38
N GLY A 281 -25.20 30.40 0.01
CA GLY A 281 -26.37 31.17 -0.40
C GLY A 281 -27.60 30.29 -0.60
N TYR A 282 -28.59 30.85 -1.35
CA TYR A 282 -29.90 30.22 -1.52
C TYR A 282 -30.33 30.21 -2.99
N ARG A 283 -31.24 29.32 -3.29
CA ARG A 283 -31.95 29.25 -4.57
C ARG A 283 -33.44 29.15 -4.28
N ILE A 284 -34.20 30.09 -4.77
CA ILE A 284 -35.67 30.14 -4.65
C ILE A 284 -36.26 29.78 -6.00
N GLN A 285 -37.28 28.96 -6.00
CA GLN A 285 -38.10 28.68 -7.17
C GLN A 285 -39.54 29.03 -6.88
N TYR A 286 -40.18 29.60 -7.90
CA TYR A 286 -41.62 29.82 -7.89
C TYR A 286 -42.23 29.45 -9.23
N SER A 287 -43.50 29.00 -9.21
CA SER A 287 -44.23 28.53 -10.37
C SER A 287 -45.73 28.55 -10.10
N THR A 288 -46.51 28.64 -11.13
CA THR A 288 -47.96 28.39 -11.10
C THR A 288 -48.30 26.91 -11.11
N ASP A 289 -47.31 26.05 -11.42
CA ASP A 289 -47.43 24.58 -11.33
C ASP A 289 -46.92 24.09 -9.98
N SER A 290 -47.81 23.47 -9.21
CA SER A 290 -47.48 22.90 -7.88
C SER A 290 -46.37 21.82 -7.89
N LYS A 291 -46.18 21.18 -9.05
CA LYS A 291 -45.13 20.16 -9.26
C LYS A 291 -43.80 20.70 -9.77
N PHE A 292 -43.75 22.03 -10.03
CA PHE A 292 -42.55 22.70 -10.59
C PHE A 292 -42.02 22.09 -11.89
N LYS A 293 -42.89 21.58 -12.73
CA LYS A 293 -42.53 21.02 -14.05
C LYS A 293 -42.62 22.05 -15.16
N LYS A 294 -43.47 23.07 -15.01
CA LYS A 294 -43.74 24.12 -16.01
C LYS A 294 -43.65 25.50 -15.37
N ASN A 295 -43.30 26.50 -16.17
CA ASN A 295 -43.29 27.91 -15.79
C ASN A 295 -42.50 28.20 -14.50
N VAL A 296 -41.37 27.52 -14.33
CA VAL A 296 -40.51 27.67 -13.15
C VAL A 296 -39.57 28.84 -13.34
N THR A 297 -39.59 29.77 -12.40
CA THR A 297 -38.60 30.84 -12.28
C THR A 297 -37.71 30.60 -11.12
N THR A 298 -36.41 30.78 -11.32
CA THR A 298 -35.37 30.59 -10.28
C THR A 298 -34.70 31.92 -9.95
N VAL A 299 -34.62 32.22 -8.65
CA VAL A 299 -33.89 33.38 -8.10
C VAL A 299 -32.73 32.86 -7.29
N ASN A 300 -31.51 33.29 -7.62
CA ASN A 300 -30.28 32.92 -6.90
C ASN A 300 -29.84 34.04 -5.95
N ILE A 301 -29.56 33.69 -4.71
CA ILE A 301 -29.10 34.60 -3.66
C ILE A 301 -27.69 34.18 -3.26
N SER A 302 -26.71 35.02 -3.53
CA SER A 302 -25.29 34.68 -3.34
C SER A 302 -24.77 34.88 -1.90
N LYS A 303 -25.52 35.58 -1.06
CA LYS A 303 -25.14 35.88 0.31
C LYS A 303 -26.04 35.17 1.33
N ASN A 304 -25.49 34.41 2.22
CA ASN A 304 -26.27 33.70 3.24
C ASN A 304 -26.91 34.63 4.29
N GLN A 305 -26.44 35.86 4.41
CA GLN A 305 -27.04 36.88 5.29
C GLN A 305 -28.39 37.38 4.77
N THR A 306 -28.65 37.29 3.48
CA THR A 306 -29.92 37.66 2.88
C THR A 306 -31.00 36.66 3.28
N THR A 307 -32.10 37.16 3.89
CA THR A 307 -33.19 36.30 4.38
C THR A 307 -34.54 36.74 3.84
N LYS A 308 -34.56 37.63 2.86
CA LYS A 308 -35.78 38.13 2.20
C LYS A 308 -35.52 38.51 0.75
N VAL A 309 -36.51 38.38 -0.08
CA VAL A 309 -36.54 38.87 -1.49
C VAL A 309 -37.96 39.24 -1.87
N THR A 310 -38.09 40.18 -2.77
CA THR A 310 -39.37 40.55 -3.38
C THR A 310 -39.45 39.99 -4.82
N LEU A 311 -40.38 39.10 -5.05
CA LEU A 311 -40.72 38.64 -6.39
C LEU A 311 -41.68 39.65 -7.02
N SER A 312 -41.47 39.97 -8.29
CA SER A 312 -42.27 40.98 -9.00
C SER A 312 -42.80 40.46 -10.34
N LYS A 313 -43.66 41.22 -10.98
CA LYS A 313 -44.32 40.90 -12.26
C LYS A 313 -45.15 39.61 -12.20
N LEU A 314 -45.73 39.31 -11.03
CA LEU A 314 -46.63 38.18 -10.85
C LEU A 314 -48.02 38.52 -11.34
N LYS A 315 -48.67 37.58 -11.98
CA LYS A 315 -50.03 37.80 -12.58
C LYS A 315 -51.10 37.82 -11.50
N LYS A 316 -51.84 38.91 -11.42
CA LYS A 316 -52.99 39.06 -10.51
C LYS A 316 -53.99 37.92 -10.68
N GLY A 317 -54.55 37.42 -9.56
CA GLY A 317 -55.49 36.32 -9.52
C GLY A 317 -54.87 34.92 -9.71
N LYS A 318 -53.57 34.81 -10.01
CA LYS A 318 -52.90 33.50 -10.11
C LYS A 318 -52.33 33.07 -8.77
N THR A 319 -52.31 31.76 -8.53
CA THR A 319 -51.66 31.14 -7.39
C THR A 319 -50.26 30.71 -7.79
N TYR A 320 -49.29 31.09 -6.96
CA TYR A 320 -47.88 30.71 -7.09
C TYR A 320 -47.47 29.81 -5.96
N TYR A 321 -46.66 28.80 -6.26
CA TYR A 321 -46.01 27.89 -5.35
C TYR A 321 -44.55 28.30 -5.24
N VAL A 322 -44.01 28.36 -4.00
CA VAL A 322 -42.66 28.82 -3.72
C VAL A 322 -41.92 27.80 -2.89
N ARG A 323 -40.66 27.51 -3.22
CA ARG A 323 -39.75 26.66 -2.49
C ARG A 323 -38.33 27.23 -2.47
N ILE A 324 -37.55 26.85 -1.48
CA ILE A 324 -36.19 27.31 -1.31
C ILE A 324 -35.23 26.14 -1.07
N ALA A 325 -33.99 26.25 -1.54
CA ALA A 325 -32.88 25.39 -1.21
C ALA A 325 -31.68 26.24 -0.83
N THR A 326 -30.82 25.72 0.05
CA THR A 326 -29.50 26.27 0.29
C THR A 326 -28.50 25.71 -0.73
N TYR A 327 -27.37 26.37 -0.89
CA TYR A 327 -26.24 25.77 -1.58
C TYR A 327 -24.92 26.04 -0.86
N LYS A 328 -23.97 25.12 -1.03
CA LYS A 328 -22.57 25.24 -0.65
C LYS A 328 -21.73 25.30 -1.92
N ASN A 329 -20.83 26.26 -2.02
CA ASN A 329 -19.92 26.39 -3.14
C ASN A 329 -18.48 26.09 -2.65
N VAL A 330 -17.98 24.88 -2.94
CA VAL A 330 -16.61 24.47 -2.64
C VAL A 330 -15.81 24.43 -3.94
N ARG A 331 -16.08 23.46 -4.82
CA ARG A 331 -15.58 23.43 -6.21
C ARG A 331 -16.70 23.71 -7.20
N ASN A 332 -17.88 23.17 -6.90
CA ASN A 332 -19.13 23.38 -7.61
C ASN A 332 -20.24 23.69 -6.61
N LYS A 333 -21.34 24.24 -7.07
CA LYS A 333 -22.53 24.44 -6.24
C LYS A 333 -23.21 23.11 -5.94
N VAL A 334 -23.27 22.76 -4.66
CA VAL A 334 -23.99 21.61 -4.15
C VAL A 334 -25.23 22.10 -3.42
N TYR A 335 -26.41 21.66 -3.82
CA TYR A 335 -27.70 22.12 -3.31
C TYR A 335 -28.27 21.15 -2.28
N SER A 336 -28.94 21.70 -1.26
CA SER A 336 -29.78 20.95 -0.34
C SER A 336 -31.05 20.41 -1.09
N SER A 337 -31.78 19.55 -0.39
CA SER A 337 -33.18 19.29 -0.82
C SER A 337 -34.02 20.55 -0.74
N TRP A 338 -35.06 20.59 -1.52
CA TRP A 338 -36.04 21.71 -1.47
C TRP A 338 -36.78 21.70 -0.13
N SER A 339 -37.12 22.90 0.35
CA SER A 339 -38.06 23.12 1.45
C SER A 339 -39.45 22.60 1.15
N LYS A 340 -40.29 22.55 2.18
CA LYS A 340 -41.73 22.47 2.01
C LYS A 340 -42.18 23.67 1.16
N VAL A 341 -43.16 23.45 0.27
CA VAL A 341 -43.73 24.45 -0.59
C VAL A 341 -44.70 25.32 0.18
N LYS A 342 -44.63 26.63 0.00
CA LYS A 342 -45.69 27.58 0.37
C LYS A 342 -46.37 28.11 -0.86
N LYS A 343 -47.70 28.36 -0.80
CA LYS A 343 -48.52 28.92 -1.89
C LYS A 343 -49.03 30.30 -1.52
N ILE A 344 -49.22 31.13 -2.53
CA ILE A 344 -49.77 32.47 -2.41
C ILE A 344 -50.62 32.80 -3.65
N THR A 345 -51.82 33.30 -3.47
CA THR A 345 -52.63 33.86 -4.54
C THR A 345 -52.40 35.36 -4.61
N ILE A 346 -52.10 35.88 -5.82
CA ILE A 346 -51.81 37.31 -6.03
C ILE A 346 -53.12 38.08 -5.99
N LYS A 347 -53.21 39.03 -5.09
CA LYS A 347 -54.37 39.88 -4.96
C LYS A 347 -54.68 40.64 -6.25
N LYS A 348 -55.97 40.78 -6.59
CA LYS A 348 -56.45 41.51 -7.75
C LYS A 348 -56.11 43.02 -7.73
#